data_7832e86406e0ac44ea2af89046369e0d
#
_entry.id   7832e86406e0ac44ea2af89046369e0d
#
_cell.length_a   1.000
_cell.length_b   1.000
_cell.length_c   1.000
_cell.angle_alpha   90.00
_cell.angle_beta   90.00
_cell.angle_gamma   90.00
#
_symmetry.space_group_name_H-M   'P 1'
#
loop_
_entity.id
_entity.type
_entity.pdbx_description
1 polymer ?
#
loop_
_entity_poly.entity_id
_entity_poly.type
_entity_poly.pdbx_seq_one_letter_code
_entity_poly.pdbx_strand_id
1 'polypeptide(L)'
;MPILYVARSPKLGRWASDVGLGKNIYKVGVAEGDPKALAAAGWAGETDWTIVRKTAVEDLSEAEALDRLGRKEKMIDPNLYPKLKGAAGVFRLTPARVENHIIVTRALAGQSDRVEVKLKPADYADYLIHNTLR
;
A
#
# COMPACT_ATOMS: atom_id res chain seq x y z
N MET A 1 10.97 5.54 -17.03
CA MET A 1 11.05 4.30 -16.28
C MET A 1 9.88 4.21 -15.30
N PRO A 2 9.12 3.14 -15.28
CA PRO A 2 7.99 3.03 -14.36
C PRO A 2 8.44 3.03 -12.91
N ILE A 3 7.64 3.67 -12.07
CA ILE A 3 7.90 3.72 -10.62
C ILE A 3 6.71 3.12 -9.90
N LEU A 4 6.97 2.03 -9.16
CA LEU A 4 6.00 1.42 -8.25
C LEU A 4 5.99 2.26 -6.96
N TYR A 5 4.83 2.69 -6.54
CA TYR A 5 4.71 3.53 -5.35
C TYR A 5 3.61 3.06 -4.41
N VAL A 6 3.76 3.42 -3.14
CA VAL A 6 2.73 3.22 -2.12
C VAL A 6 2.46 4.58 -1.46
N ALA A 7 1.19 4.95 -1.41
CA ALA A 7 0.75 6.21 -0.83
C ALA A 7 -0.29 5.99 0.26
N ARG A 8 -0.40 6.93 1.19
CA ARG A 8 -1.44 6.89 2.23
C ARG A 8 -2.11 8.26 2.35
N SER A 9 -3.35 8.23 2.79
CA SER A 9 -4.12 9.42 3.14
C SER A 9 -4.73 9.22 4.52
N PRO A 10 -4.35 10.01 5.53
CA PRO A 10 -4.98 9.92 6.85
C PRO A 10 -6.48 10.16 6.82
N LYS A 11 -6.95 11.06 5.96
CA LYS A 11 -8.39 11.33 5.81
C LYS A 11 -9.13 10.13 5.24
N LEU A 12 -8.56 9.48 4.23
CA LEU A 12 -9.16 8.26 3.69
C LEU A 12 -9.16 7.14 4.72
N GLY A 13 -8.10 7.06 5.54
CA GLY A 13 -8.02 6.08 6.64
C GLY A 13 -9.14 6.26 7.65
N ARG A 14 -9.50 7.49 7.97
CA ARG A 14 -10.63 7.77 8.86
C ARG A 14 -11.95 7.34 8.24
N TRP A 15 -12.16 7.64 6.96
CA TRP A 15 -13.34 7.17 6.24
C TRP A 15 -13.42 5.63 6.26
N ALA A 16 -12.31 4.96 5.97
CA ALA A 16 -12.26 3.49 5.94
C ALA A 16 -12.60 2.90 7.31
N SER A 17 -12.11 3.50 8.38
CA SER A 17 -12.45 3.09 9.74
C SER A 17 -13.94 3.23 10.01
N ASP A 18 -14.55 4.33 9.55
CA ASP A 18 -15.97 4.60 9.75
C ASP A 18 -16.87 3.60 9.03
N VAL A 19 -16.43 3.07 7.89
CA VAL A 19 -17.21 2.08 7.13
C VAL A 19 -16.77 0.63 7.42
N GLY A 20 -15.97 0.42 8.46
CA GLY A 20 -15.61 -0.92 8.92
C GLY A 20 -14.44 -1.58 8.19
N LEU A 21 -13.69 -0.84 7.38
CA LEU A 21 -12.55 -1.38 6.64
C LEU A 21 -11.24 -1.30 7.42
N GLY A 22 -11.23 -0.62 8.58
CA GLY A 22 -10.01 -0.34 9.33
C GLY A 22 -9.25 0.86 8.80
N LYS A 23 -8.33 1.37 9.59
CA LYS A 23 -7.59 2.59 9.27
C LYS A 23 -6.32 2.35 8.42
N ASN A 24 -5.89 1.10 8.30
CA ASN A 24 -4.64 0.75 7.63
C ASN A 24 -4.89 0.47 6.14
N ILE A 25 -5.13 1.53 5.38
CA ILE A 25 -5.35 1.45 3.95
C ILE A 25 -4.26 2.21 3.21
N TYR A 26 -3.84 1.66 2.07
CA TYR A 26 -2.75 2.20 1.26
C TYR A 26 -3.09 2.07 -0.21
N LYS A 27 -2.68 3.08 -0.99
CA LYS A 27 -2.83 3.03 -2.44
C LYS A 27 -1.52 2.57 -3.06
N VAL A 28 -1.60 1.57 -3.94
CA VAL A 28 -0.48 1.08 -4.72
C VAL A 28 -0.74 1.40 -6.18
N GLY A 29 0.29 1.87 -6.88
CA GLY A 29 0.19 2.15 -8.30
C GLY A 29 1.56 2.18 -8.96
N VAL A 30 1.54 2.29 -10.28
CA VAL A 30 2.74 2.42 -11.09
C VAL A 30 2.60 3.70 -11.93
N ALA A 31 3.60 4.57 -11.84
CA ALA A 31 3.60 5.84 -12.57
C ALA A 31 4.80 5.92 -13.51
N GLU A 32 4.63 6.64 -14.61
CA GLU A 32 5.77 7.02 -15.45
C GLU A 32 6.35 8.30 -14.88
N GLY A 33 7.50 8.20 -14.24
CA GLY A 33 8.13 9.33 -13.56
C GLY A 33 7.72 9.46 -12.10
N ASP A 34 7.97 10.62 -11.51
CA ASP A 34 7.75 10.85 -10.09
C ASP A 34 6.24 10.84 -9.75
N PRO A 35 5.78 9.95 -8.86
CA PRO A 35 4.37 9.89 -8.48
C PRO A 35 3.91 11.05 -7.60
N LYS A 36 4.78 11.95 -7.20
CA LYS A 36 4.46 13.09 -6.35
C LYS A 36 3.35 13.98 -6.92
N ALA A 37 3.35 14.19 -8.24
CA ALA A 37 2.31 14.97 -8.90
C ALA A 37 0.94 14.29 -8.81
N LEU A 38 0.91 12.97 -8.91
CA LEU A 38 -0.33 12.20 -8.78
C LEU A 38 -0.88 12.30 -7.35
N ALA A 39 0.01 12.22 -6.36
CA ALA A 39 -0.38 12.36 -4.96
C ALA A 39 -0.94 13.76 -4.68
N ALA A 40 -0.36 14.80 -5.27
CA ALA A 40 -0.83 16.17 -5.12
C ALA A 40 -2.22 16.36 -5.71
N ALA A 41 -2.50 15.71 -6.84
CA ALA A 41 -3.83 15.74 -7.46
C ALA A 41 -4.85 14.95 -6.62
N GLY A 42 -4.41 13.92 -5.92
CA GLY A 42 -5.23 13.13 -5.01
C GLY A 42 -6.01 12.01 -5.66
N TRP A 43 -6.56 11.15 -4.81
CA TRP A 43 -7.44 10.05 -5.21
C TRP A 43 -8.60 9.97 -4.23
N ALA A 44 -9.72 9.43 -4.67
CA ALA A 44 -10.90 9.22 -3.83
C ALA A 44 -11.43 10.50 -3.16
N GLY A 45 -11.23 11.64 -3.80
CA GLY A 45 -11.69 12.93 -3.27
C GLY A 45 -10.83 13.50 -2.15
N GLU A 46 -9.72 12.87 -1.81
CA GLU A 46 -8.79 13.34 -0.77
C GLU A 46 -7.52 13.89 -1.41
N THR A 47 -6.94 14.93 -0.80
CA THR A 47 -5.73 15.60 -1.29
C THR A 47 -4.58 15.57 -0.29
N ASP A 48 -4.71 14.84 0.80
CA ASP A 48 -3.68 14.71 1.83
C ASP A 48 -2.79 13.49 1.63
N TRP A 49 -2.68 13.00 0.40
CA TRP A 49 -1.87 11.83 0.07
C TRP A 49 -0.38 12.12 0.19
N THR A 50 0.33 11.16 0.75
CA THR A 50 1.78 11.19 0.89
C THR A 50 2.35 9.93 0.28
N ILE A 51 3.40 10.06 -0.54
CA ILE A 51 4.13 8.89 -1.04
C ILE A 51 5.01 8.37 0.10
N VAL A 52 4.71 7.17 0.55
CA VAL A 52 5.43 6.53 1.68
C VAL A 52 6.71 5.88 1.18
N ARG A 53 6.61 5.13 0.06
CA ARG A 53 7.75 4.46 -0.58
C ARG A 53 7.55 4.46 -2.08
N LYS A 54 8.67 4.46 -2.80
CA LYS A 54 8.66 4.31 -4.26
C LYS A 54 9.92 3.57 -4.69
N THR A 55 9.81 2.80 -5.78
CA THR A 55 10.97 2.10 -6.35
C THR A 55 10.80 2.02 -7.86
N ALA A 56 11.92 2.19 -8.58
CA ALA A 56 11.91 2.01 -10.02
C ALA A 56 11.74 0.53 -10.35
N VAL A 57 10.93 0.23 -11.35
CA VAL A 57 10.68 -1.15 -11.80
C VAL A 57 10.85 -1.23 -13.31
N GLU A 58 11.12 -2.43 -13.81
CA GLU A 58 11.23 -2.68 -15.24
C GLU A 58 10.06 -3.55 -15.69
N ASP A 59 9.50 -3.22 -16.84
CA ASP A 59 8.46 -4.03 -17.51
C ASP A 59 7.28 -4.42 -16.60
N LEU A 60 6.90 -3.54 -15.71
CA LEU A 60 5.76 -3.76 -14.84
C LEU A 60 4.72 -2.68 -15.06
N SER A 61 3.55 -3.07 -15.58
CA SER A 61 2.41 -2.16 -15.69
C SER A 61 1.63 -2.09 -14.39
N GLU A 62 0.85 -1.02 -14.22
CA GLU A 62 -0.01 -0.89 -13.05
C GLU A 62 -1.02 -2.06 -12.97
N ALA A 63 -1.59 -2.45 -14.10
CA ALA A 63 -2.54 -3.57 -14.14
C ALA A 63 -1.90 -4.86 -13.65
N GLU A 64 -0.67 -5.15 -14.06
CA GLU A 64 0.06 -6.33 -13.61
C GLU A 64 0.39 -6.26 -12.11
N ALA A 65 0.84 -5.09 -11.64
CA ALA A 65 1.16 -4.88 -10.24
C ALA A 65 -0.07 -5.12 -9.36
N LEU A 66 -1.21 -4.55 -9.73
CA LEU A 66 -2.45 -4.71 -8.98
C LEU A 66 -2.98 -6.13 -9.05
N ASP A 67 -2.84 -6.82 -10.17
CA ASP A 67 -3.23 -8.22 -10.30
C ASP A 67 -2.40 -9.12 -9.38
N ARG A 68 -1.08 -8.95 -9.38
CA ARG A 68 -0.18 -9.72 -8.51
C ARG A 68 -0.50 -9.50 -7.04
N LEU A 69 -0.65 -8.24 -6.65
CA LEU A 69 -0.89 -7.89 -5.26
C LEU A 69 -2.31 -8.30 -4.82
N GLY A 70 -3.29 -8.16 -5.71
CA GLY A 70 -4.67 -8.54 -5.44
C GLY A 70 -4.88 -10.02 -5.16
N ARG A 71 -3.95 -10.87 -5.59
CA ARG A 71 -3.97 -12.31 -5.28
C ARG A 71 -3.48 -12.61 -3.86
N LYS A 72 -2.77 -11.69 -3.26
CA LYS A 72 -2.14 -11.87 -1.93
C LYS A 72 -2.77 -11.02 -0.86
N GLU A 73 -3.25 -9.84 -1.23
CA GLU A 73 -3.82 -8.86 -0.31
C GLU A 73 -5.22 -8.46 -0.74
N LYS A 74 -5.98 -7.92 0.21
CA LYS A 74 -7.37 -7.53 -0.05
C LYS A 74 -7.45 -6.13 -0.62
N MET A 75 -7.70 -6.05 -1.92
CA MET A 75 -8.01 -4.78 -2.57
C MET A 75 -9.47 -4.42 -2.29
N ILE A 76 -9.69 -3.15 -1.95
CA ILE A 76 -11.04 -2.64 -1.73
C ILE A 76 -11.71 -2.43 -3.09
N ASP A 77 -12.87 -3.05 -3.28
CA ASP A 77 -13.59 -2.97 -4.56
C ASP A 77 -14.29 -1.60 -4.70
N PRO A 78 -13.90 -0.77 -5.69
CA PRO A 78 -14.55 0.52 -5.90
C PRO A 78 -16.03 0.42 -6.25
N ASN A 79 -16.49 -0.73 -6.72
CA ASN A 79 -17.91 -0.93 -7.03
C ASN A 79 -18.77 -1.06 -5.77
N LEU A 80 -18.16 -1.50 -4.66
CA LEU A 80 -18.83 -1.61 -3.37
C LEU A 80 -18.74 -0.32 -2.55
N TYR A 81 -17.78 0.53 -2.87
CA TYR A 81 -17.53 1.77 -2.12
C TYR A 81 -17.42 2.94 -3.09
N PRO A 82 -18.52 3.67 -3.33
CA PRO A 82 -18.53 4.77 -4.32
C PRO A 82 -17.44 5.82 -4.12
N LYS A 83 -16.98 6.03 -2.89
CA LYS A 83 -15.89 6.98 -2.60
C LYS A 83 -14.60 6.62 -3.35
N LEU A 84 -14.38 5.33 -3.62
CA LEU A 84 -13.16 4.85 -4.29
C LEU A 84 -13.32 4.73 -5.80
N LYS A 85 -14.43 5.17 -6.36
CA LYS A 85 -14.66 5.13 -7.80
C LYS A 85 -13.56 5.91 -8.53
N GLY A 86 -12.87 5.26 -9.46
CA GLY A 86 -11.75 5.85 -10.17
C GLY A 86 -10.42 5.78 -9.44
N ALA A 87 -10.38 5.21 -8.22
CA ALA A 87 -9.17 5.08 -7.42
C ALA A 87 -8.85 3.60 -7.17
N ALA A 88 -8.57 2.85 -8.23
CA ALA A 88 -8.19 1.45 -8.12
C ALA A 88 -6.84 1.30 -7.40
N GLY A 89 -6.62 0.16 -6.75
CA GLY A 89 -5.35 -0.11 -6.09
C GLY A 89 -5.30 0.33 -4.63
N VAL A 90 -6.44 0.55 -4.01
CA VAL A 90 -6.51 0.81 -2.56
C VAL A 90 -6.64 -0.53 -1.85
N PHE A 91 -5.68 -0.85 -0.97
CA PHE A 91 -5.61 -2.11 -0.24
C PHE A 91 -5.81 -1.89 1.25
N ARG A 92 -6.52 -2.82 1.89
CA ARG A 92 -6.65 -2.84 3.34
C ARG A 92 -5.68 -3.86 3.92
N LEU A 93 -4.97 -3.47 4.98
CA LEU A 93 -3.98 -4.32 5.62
C LEU A 93 -4.35 -4.56 7.09
N THR A 94 -3.98 -5.74 7.59
CA THR A 94 -4.08 -6.04 9.01
C THR A 94 -2.70 -5.92 9.64
N PRO A 95 -2.56 -5.22 10.77
CA PRO A 95 -1.26 -5.08 11.43
C PRO A 95 -0.59 -6.41 11.72
N ALA A 96 -1.36 -7.42 12.10
CA ALA A 96 -0.82 -8.75 12.42
C ALA A 96 -0.06 -9.38 11.25
N ARG A 97 -0.55 -9.23 10.02
CA ARG A 97 0.12 -9.80 8.85
C ARG A 97 1.44 -9.10 8.55
N VAL A 98 1.46 -7.78 8.67
CA VAL A 98 2.66 -6.98 8.44
C VAL A 98 3.71 -7.27 9.51
N GLU A 99 3.29 -7.32 10.77
CA GLU A 99 4.15 -7.67 11.89
C GLU A 99 4.78 -9.06 11.72
N ASN A 100 3.96 -10.05 11.35
CA ASN A 100 4.45 -11.40 11.12
C ASN A 100 5.48 -11.45 9.99
N HIS A 101 5.25 -10.70 8.91
CA HIS A 101 6.20 -10.61 7.81
C HIS A 101 7.55 -10.07 8.27
N ILE A 102 7.55 -9.04 9.10
CA ILE A 102 8.77 -8.45 9.65
C ILE A 102 9.51 -9.45 10.54
N ILE A 103 8.79 -10.15 11.40
CA ILE A 103 9.37 -11.15 12.30
C ILE A 103 10.02 -12.26 11.50
N VAL A 104 9.34 -12.80 10.49
CA VAL A 104 9.86 -13.86 9.62
C VAL A 104 11.09 -13.37 8.85
N THR A 105 11.04 -12.18 8.30
CA THR A 105 12.16 -11.60 7.54
C THR A 105 13.40 -11.44 8.42
N ARG A 106 13.23 -10.95 9.64
CA ARG A 106 14.34 -10.82 10.60
C ARG A 106 14.92 -12.18 10.99
N ALA A 107 14.06 -13.17 11.22
CA ALA A 107 14.51 -14.52 11.54
C ALA A 107 15.32 -15.14 10.41
N LEU A 108 14.89 -14.98 9.17
CA LEU A 108 15.61 -15.47 7.99
C LEU A 108 16.95 -14.76 7.79
N ALA A 109 17.07 -13.51 8.26
CA ALA A 109 18.31 -12.75 8.21
C ALA A 109 19.24 -13.03 9.40
N GLY A 110 18.89 -13.98 10.27
CA GLY A 110 19.66 -14.32 11.45
C GLY A 110 19.48 -13.37 12.63
N GLN A 111 18.53 -12.47 12.54
CA GLN A 111 18.22 -11.52 13.61
C GLN A 111 17.11 -12.10 14.48
N SER A 112 17.48 -12.74 15.58
CA SER A 112 16.52 -13.41 16.47
C SER A 112 16.17 -12.58 17.71
N ASP A 113 16.55 -11.32 17.76
CA ASP A 113 16.28 -10.46 18.89
C ASP A 113 14.80 -10.20 19.05
N ARG A 114 14.30 -10.35 20.27
CA ARG A 114 12.91 -10.05 20.62
C ARG A 114 12.70 -8.53 20.73
N VAL A 115 12.81 -7.85 19.62
CA VAL A 115 12.51 -6.43 19.59
C VAL A 115 11.01 -6.28 19.34
N GLU A 116 10.35 -5.49 20.18
CA GLU A 116 8.96 -5.14 19.96
C GLU A 116 8.83 -4.44 18.61
N VAL A 117 7.97 -4.96 17.74
CA VAL A 117 7.74 -4.38 16.42
C VAL A 117 6.70 -3.27 16.54
N LYS A 118 7.14 -2.04 16.35
CA LYS A 118 6.24 -0.89 16.22
C LYS A 118 6.04 -0.61 14.75
N LEU A 119 4.83 -0.84 14.26
CA LEU A 119 4.51 -0.66 12.86
C LEU A 119 4.41 0.82 12.50
N LYS A 120 5.10 1.21 11.44
CA LYS A 120 5.08 2.55 10.85
C LYS A 120 4.52 2.46 9.44
N PRO A 121 4.04 3.57 8.87
CA PRO A 121 3.59 3.54 7.46
C PRO A 121 4.61 2.95 6.49
N ALA A 122 5.91 3.21 6.72
CA ALA A 122 6.97 2.63 5.90
C ALA A 122 6.97 1.10 5.92
N ASP A 123 6.65 0.48 7.05
CA ASP A 123 6.61 -0.98 7.17
C ASP A 123 5.50 -1.57 6.31
N TYR A 124 4.32 -0.94 6.30
CA TYR A 124 3.20 -1.36 5.44
C TYR A 124 3.56 -1.20 3.96
N ALA A 125 4.20 -0.09 3.61
CA ALA A 125 4.61 0.17 2.23
C ALA A 125 5.65 -0.84 1.76
N ASP A 126 6.65 -1.15 2.57
CA ASP A 126 7.69 -2.14 2.25
C ASP A 126 7.09 -3.53 2.08
N TYR A 127 6.13 -3.89 2.93
CA TYR A 127 5.39 -5.14 2.83
C TYR A 127 4.63 -5.24 1.49
N LEU A 128 3.93 -4.18 1.10
CA LEU A 128 3.18 -4.15 -0.15
C LEU A 128 4.10 -4.22 -1.38
N ILE A 129 5.22 -3.49 -1.37
CA ILE A 129 6.20 -3.53 -2.46
C ILE A 129 6.79 -4.93 -2.58
N HIS A 130 7.18 -5.53 -1.48
CA HIS A 130 7.72 -6.89 -1.47
C HIS A 130 6.73 -7.89 -2.10
N ASN A 131 5.47 -7.82 -1.72
CA ASN A 131 4.45 -8.72 -2.24
C ASN A 131 4.10 -8.45 -3.71
N THR A 132 4.28 -7.23 -4.19
CA THR A 132 4.05 -6.87 -5.58
C THR A 132 5.16 -7.42 -6.49
N LEU A 133 6.40 -7.35 -6.04
CA LEU A 133 7.58 -7.73 -6.83
C LEU A 133 7.93 -9.22 -6.74
N ARG A 134 7.31 -9.92 -5.86
CA ARG A 134 7.61 -11.30 -5.57
C ARG A 134 7.06 -12.30 -6.58
#